data_25f30669409fd6834d1ecc4d5b04b517
#
_entry.id   25f30669409fd6834d1ecc4d5b04b517
#
_cell.length_a   1.000
_cell.length_b   1.000
_cell.length_c   1.000
_cell.angle_alpha   90.00
_cell.angle_beta   90.00
_cell.angle_gamma   90.00
#
_symmetry.space_group_name_H-M   'P 1'
#
loop_
_entity.id
_entity.type
_entity.pdbx_description
1 polymer ?
#
loop_
_entity_poly.entity_id
_entity_poly.type
_entity_poly.pdbx_seq_one_letter_code
_entity_poly.pdbx_strand_id
1 'polypeptide(L)'
;MKTTSTPAQCIGFDDRLLRIIGIPLSAALIPLVFFKNLPYDWYTILNTLIYTAVIWEGVRGIFIWATRRFPEFRQWRTRLLWIIALCVVYVGSACTVVGIITELFLPESLQLRANPEYAESYFASYFMLLAVSGIYESMRFFTLWKTALLEKEQAEQARLAGQLEGLRNQVNPHFLFNSLNTLTYLIPEEPERAVRFV
;
A
#
# COMPACT_ATOMS: atom_id res chain seq x y z
N MET A 1 12.45 22.21 3.85
CA MET A 1 12.84 21.39 2.67
C MET A 1 11.77 20.32 2.47
N LYS A 2 10.96 20.39 1.40
CA LYS A 2 10.03 19.31 1.06
C LYS A 2 10.88 18.17 0.48
N THR A 3 11.15 17.15 1.28
CA THR A 3 11.73 15.90 0.77
C THR A 3 10.77 15.36 -0.29
N THR A 4 11.22 15.32 -1.53
CA THR A 4 10.47 14.69 -2.63
C THR A 4 10.38 13.21 -2.33
N SER A 5 9.25 12.79 -1.73
CA SER A 5 8.99 11.37 -1.49
C SER A 5 9.05 10.60 -2.81
N THR A 6 9.79 9.52 -2.84
CA THR A 6 9.87 8.65 -4.02
C THR A 6 8.49 8.04 -4.32
N PRO A 7 8.18 7.67 -5.59
CA PRO A 7 6.91 7.03 -5.93
C PRO A 7 6.59 5.79 -5.07
N ALA A 8 7.60 4.97 -4.76
CA ALA A 8 7.46 3.81 -3.88
C ALA A 8 7.03 4.19 -2.45
N GLN A 9 7.53 5.30 -1.91
CA GLN A 9 7.10 5.81 -0.59
C GLN A 9 5.65 6.31 -0.60
N CYS A 10 5.18 6.84 -1.73
CA CYS A 10 3.79 7.30 -1.85
C CYS A 10 2.80 6.15 -1.96
N ILE A 11 3.16 5.09 -2.70
CA ILE A 11 2.32 3.90 -2.91
C ILE A 11 2.40 2.96 -1.70
N GLY A 12 3.52 3.00 -0.96
CA GLY A 12 3.80 2.14 0.20
C GLY A 12 4.52 0.83 -0.15
N PHE A 13 4.82 0.58 -1.43
CA PHE A 13 5.56 -0.59 -1.90
C PHE A 13 6.26 -0.31 -3.24
N ASP A 14 7.23 -1.14 -3.63
CA ASP A 14 7.86 -1.08 -4.96
C ASP A 14 6.98 -1.83 -5.97
N ASP A 15 6.36 -1.06 -6.88
CA ASP A 15 5.43 -1.56 -7.89
C ASP A 15 6.08 -1.98 -9.21
N ARG A 16 7.42 -2.00 -9.30
CA ARG A 16 8.14 -2.29 -10.55
C ARG A 16 7.84 -3.69 -11.08
N LEU A 17 7.93 -4.70 -10.23
CA LEU A 17 7.63 -6.08 -10.62
C LEU A 17 6.16 -6.24 -11.02
N LEU A 18 5.26 -5.60 -10.29
CA LEU A 18 3.83 -5.62 -10.59
C LEU A 18 3.54 -5.06 -11.99
N ARG A 19 4.23 -3.99 -12.40
CA ARG A 19 4.07 -3.41 -13.75
C ARG A 19 4.71 -4.26 -14.84
N ILE A 20 5.95 -4.70 -14.62
CA ILE A 20 6.70 -5.51 -15.61
C ILE A 20 5.96 -6.82 -15.94
N ILE A 21 5.32 -7.44 -14.96
CA ILE A 21 4.58 -8.68 -15.15
C ILE A 21 3.11 -8.40 -15.45
N GLY A 22 2.48 -7.50 -14.72
CA GLY A 22 1.04 -7.25 -14.78
C GLY A 22 0.58 -6.65 -16.11
N ILE A 23 1.34 -5.72 -16.70
CA ILE A 23 0.97 -5.09 -17.97
C ILE A 23 0.97 -6.12 -19.12
N PRO A 24 2.05 -6.89 -19.37
CA PRO A 24 2.02 -7.91 -20.44
C PRO A 24 1.02 -9.04 -20.19
N LEU A 25 0.89 -9.46 -18.93
CA LEU A 25 -0.05 -10.53 -18.58
C LEU A 25 -1.50 -10.10 -18.84
N SER A 26 -1.89 -8.90 -18.41
CA SER A 26 -3.23 -8.40 -18.68
C SER A 26 -3.47 -8.11 -20.16
N ALA A 27 -2.46 -7.64 -20.91
CA ALA A 27 -2.55 -7.48 -22.35
C ALA A 27 -2.81 -8.80 -23.10
N ALA A 28 -2.27 -9.91 -22.60
CA ALA A 28 -2.52 -11.22 -23.16
C ALA A 28 -3.90 -11.81 -22.75
N LEU A 29 -4.35 -11.54 -21.53
CA LEU A 29 -5.59 -12.14 -20.99
C LEU A 29 -6.85 -11.36 -21.40
N ILE A 30 -6.79 -10.02 -21.49
CA ILE A 30 -7.96 -9.18 -21.81
C ILE A 30 -8.63 -9.59 -23.12
N PRO A 31 -7.90 -9.78 -24.25
CA PRO A 31 -8.53 -10.20 -25.50
C PRO A 31 -9.26 -11.53 -25.41
N LEU A 32 -8.73 -12.49 -24.66
CA LEU A 32 -9.34 -13.81 -24.47
C LEU A 32 -10.67 -13.73 -23.71
N VAL A 33 -10.79 -12.79 -22.79
CA VAL A 33 -11.96 -12.67 -21.91
C VAL A 33 -13.03 -11.77 -22.52
N PHE A 34 -12.62 -10.62 -23.06
CA PHE A 34 -13.54 -9.54 -23.46
C PHE A 34 -13.79 -9.48 -24.95
N PHE A 35 -12.85 -9.89 -25.81
CA PHE A 35 -12.92 -9.69 -27.27
C PHE A 35 -13.10 -11.03 -28.00
N LYS A 36 -14.22 -11.70 -27.74
CA LYS A 36 -14.51 -13.04 -28.30
C LYS A 36 -14.60 -13.08 -29.83
N ASN A 37 -14.95 -11.95 -30.45
CA ASN A 37 -15.13 -11.85 -31.91
C ASN A 37 -13.85 -11.41 -32.65
N LEU A 38 -12.77 -11.09 -31.91
CA LEU A 38 -11.52 -10.70 -32.51
C LEU A 38 -10.56 -11.89 -32.65
N PRO A 39 -9.76 -11.92 -33.72
CA PRO A 39 -8.70 -12.91 -33.83
C PRO A 39 -7.65 -12.65 -32.73
N TYR A 40 -7.25 -13.74 -32.05
CA TYR A 40 -6.17 -13.69 -31.08
C TYR A 40 -4.83 -13.76 -31.82
N ASP A 41 -4.41 -12.61 -32.36
CA ASP A 41 -3.16 -12.45 -33.10
C ASP A 41 -2.22 -11.45 -32.39
N TRP A 42 -0.98 -11.37 -32.87
CA TRP A 42 0.03 -10.48 -32.31
C TRP A 42 -0.40 -9.00 -32.32
N TYR A 43 -1.24 -8.63 -33.27
CA TYR A 43 -1.72 -7.27 -33.47
C TYR A 43 -2.72 -6.88 -32.36
N THR A 44 -3.68 -7.75 -32.09
CA THR A 44 -4.64 -7.58 -30.99
C THR A 44 -3.92 -7.50 -29.64
N ILE A 45 -2.91 -8.35 -29.43
CA ILE A 45 -2.09 -8.32 -28.21
C ILE A 45 -1.33 -7.01 -28.10
N LEU A 46 -0.69 -6.52 -29.18
CA LEU A 46 0.06 -5.28 -29.20
C LEU A 46 -0.84 -4.07 -28.91
N ASN A 47 -1.99 -3.99 -29.54
CA ASN A 47 -2.98 -2.93 -29.33
C ASN A 47 -3.44 -2.93 -27.86
N THR A 48 -3.83 -4.09 -27.33
CA THR A 48 -4.23 -4.24 -25.92
C THR A 48 -3.09 -3.87 -24.96
N LEU A 49 -1.85 -4.17 -25.32
CA LEU A 49 -0.67 -3.78 -24.53
C LEU A 49 -0.54 -2.27 -24.42
N ILE A 50 -0.78 -1.52 -25.51
CA ILE A 50 -0.74 -0.06 -25.51
C ILE A 50 -1.83 0.49 -24.60
N TYR A 51 -3.09 0.04 -24.76
CA TYR A 51 -4.20 0.45 -23.90
C TYR A 51 -3.92 0.16 -22.43
N THR A 52 -3.47 -1.05 -22.13
CA THR A 52 -3.18 -1.50 -20.76
C THR A 52 -2.07 -0.66 -20.13
N ALA A 53 -1.00 -0.40 -20.88
CA ALA A 53 0.12 0.41 -20.39
C ALA A 53 -0.31 1.85 -20.10
N VAL A 54 -1.06 2.48 -21.02
CA VAL A 54 -1.59 3.84 -20.85
C VAL A 54 -2.48 3.93 -19.62
N ILE A 55 -3.46 3.02 -19.49
CA ILE A 55 -4.38 2.99 -18.35
C ILE A 55 -3.61 2.76 -17.05
N TRP A 56 -2.70 1.80 -17.00
CA TRP A 56 -1.95 1.48 -15.79
C TRP A 56 -1.09 2.65 -15.29
N GLU A 57 -0.29 3.24 -16.17
CA GLU A 57 0.59 4.35 -15.78
C GLU A 57 -0.20 5.60 -15.37
N GLY A 58 -1.31 5.89 -16.04
CA GLY A 58 -2.16 7.02 -15.66
C GLY A 58 -2.88 6.82 -14.33
N VAL A 59 -3.47 5.64 -14.10
CA VAL A 59 -4.09 5.29 -12.81
C VAL A 59 -3.05 5.38 -11.69
N ARG A 60 -1.85 4.85 -11.93
CA ARG A 60 -0.72 4.96 -11.01
C ARG A 60 -0.35 6.42 -10.70
N GLY A 61 -0.27 7.26 -11.73
CA GLY A 61 0.00 8.70 -11.59
C GLY A 61 -1.03 9.40 -10.71
N ILE A 62 -2.32 9.12 -10.93
CA ILE A 62 -3.44 9.62 -10.12
C ILE A 62 -3.31 9.16 -8.67
N PHE A 63 -2.96 7.89 -8.44
CA PHE A 63 -2.73 7.34 -7.11
C PHE A 63 -1.61 8.05 -6.35
N ILE A 64 -0.46 8.26 -7.00
CA ILE A 64 0.69 8.98 -6.43
C ILE A 64 0.28 10.42 -6.09
N TRP A 65 -0.40 11.10 -7.01
CA TRP A 65 -0.88 12.46 -6.79
C TRP A 65 -1.86 12.55 -5.61
N ALA A 66 -2.87 11.68 -5.58
CA ALA A 66 -3.87 11.67 -4.52
C ALA A 66 -3.26 11.37 -3.14
N THR A 67 -2.29 10.45 -3.09
CA THR A 67 -1.58 10.12 -1.85
C THR A 67 -0.72 11.27 -1.34
N ARG A 68 -0.07 12.02 -2.24
CA ARG A 68 0.70 13.23 -1.87
C ARG A 68 -0.20 14.37 -1.42
N ARG A 69 -1.39 14.48 -2.01
CA ARG A 69 -2.35 15.56 -1.70
C ARG A 69 -3.12 15.31 -0.41
N PHE A 70 -3.42 14.04 -0.09
CA PHE A 70 -4.18 13.59 1.06
C PHE A 70 -3.43 12.50 1.83
N PRO A 71 -2.34 12.84 2.56
CA PRO A 71 -1.48 11.85 3.22
C PRO A 71 -2.12 11.23 4.46
N GLU A 72 -3.03 11.94 5.14
CA GLU A 72 -3.60 11.52 6.41
C GLU A 72 -4.60 10.38 6.25
N PHE A 73 -4.56 9.44 7.18
CA PHE A 73 -5.53 8.34 7.23
C PHE A 73 -6.97 8.85 7.39
N ARG A 74 -7.18 9.91 8.15
CA ARG A 74 -8.50 10.54 8.35
C ARG A 74 -9.15 11.03 7.05
N GLN A 75 -8.36 11.35 6.03
CA GLN A 75 -8.81 11.86 4.73
C GLN A 75 -9.07 10.75 3.69
N TRP A 76 -9.14 9.48 4.10
CA TRP A 76 -9.26 8.34 3.18
C TRP A 76 -10.49 8.42 2.28
N ARG A 77 -11.63 8.91 2.78
CA ARG A 77 -12.88 9.07 2.00
C ARG A 77 -12.70 10.10 0.89
N THR A 78 -12.18 11.27 1.23
CA THR A 78 -11.92 12.36 0.27
C THR A 78 -10.92 11.92 -0.80
N ARG A 79 -9.85 11.22 -0.40
CA ARG A 79 -8.87 10.66 -1.32
C ARG A 79 -9.51 9.64 -2.27
N LEU A 80 -10.32 8.71 -1.76
CA LEU A 80 -10.98 7.70 -2.55
C LEU A 80 -11.94 8.33 -3.59
N LEU A 81 -12.72 9.33 -3.19
CA LEU A 81 -13.60 10.06 -4.10
C LEU A 81 -12.83 10.74 -5.24
N TRP A 82 -11.69 11.40 -4.94
CA TRP A 82 -10.85 11.99 -5.97
C TRP A 82 -10.19 10.96 -6.88
N ILE A 83 -9.72 9.84 -6.36
CA ILE A 83 -9.18 8.75 -7.16
C ILE A 83 -10.25 8.24 -8.13
N ILE A 84 -11.45 7.91 -7.65
CA ILE A 84 -12.54 7.41 -8.48
C ILE A 84 -12.89 8.43 -9.57
N ALA A 85 -13.14 9.70 -9.20
CA ALA A 85 -13.54 10.74 -10.15
C ALA A 85 -12.49 10.96 -11.24
N LEU A 86 -11.21 11.13 -10.86
CA LEU A 86 -10.13 11.36 -11.80
C LEU A 86 -9.84 10.13 -12.68
N CYS A 87 -9.89 8.93 -12.11
CA CYS A 87 -9.68 7.70 -12.86
C CYS A 87 -10.79 7.45 -13.89
N VAL A 88 -12.05 7.69 -13.56
CA VAL A 88 -13.17 7.54 -14.50
C VAL A 88 -13.01 8.50 -15.68
N VAL A 89 -12.71 9.77 -15.41
CA VAL A 89 -12.48 10.77 -16.46
C VAL A 89 -11.24 10.42 -17.29
N TYR A 90 -10.15 10.02 -16.64
CA TYR A 90 -8.91 9.66 -17.31
C TYR A 90 -9.08 8.47 -18.25
N VAL A 91 -9.67 7.36 -17.78
CA VAL A 91 -9.86 6.15 -18.60
C VAL A 91 -10.77 6.44 -19.79
N GLY A 92 -11.88 7.17 -19.60
CA GLY A 92 -12.75 7.56 -20.70
C GLY A 92 -12.02 8.40 -21.75
N SER A 93 -11.26 9.43 -21.32
CA SER A 93 -10.48 10.27 -22.24
C SER A 93 -9.35 9.50 -22.92
N ALA A 94 -8.62 8.63 -22.20
CA ALA A 94 -7.55 7.83 -22.75
C ALA A 94 -8.06 6.86 -23.83
N CYS A 95 -9.15 6.15 -23.57
CA CYS A 95 -9.77 5.26 -24.55
C CYS A 95 -10.20 6.02 -25.82
N THR A 96 -10.83 7.18 -25.66
CA THR A 96 -11.23 8.03 -26.81
C THR A 96 -10.01 8.50 -27.62
N VAL A 97 -8.97 8.99 -26.97
CA VAL A 97 -7.76 9.48 -27.63
C VAL A 97 -7.02 8.36 -28.36
N VAL A 98 -6.82 7.20 -27.70
CA VAL A 98 -6.17 6.06 -28.35
C VAL A 98 -7.03 5.55 -29.51
N GLY A 99 -8.36 5.49 -29.37
CA GLY A 99 -9.29 5.13 -30.45
C GLY A 99 -9.14 6.05 -31.67
N ILE A 100 -9.17 7.37 -31.47
CA ILE A 100 -8.98 8.34 -32.56
C ILE A 100 -7.61 8.19 -33.24
N ILE A 101 -6.56 7.98 -32.45
CA ILE A 101 -5.21 7.76 -33.01
C ILE A 101 -5.18 6.51 -33.87
N THR A 102 -5.78 5.42 -33.40
CA THR A 102 -5.84 4.17 -34.18
C THR A 102 -6.65 4.33 -35.46
N GLU A 103 -7.75 5.06 -35.45
CA GLU A 103 -8.55 5.36 -36.65
C GLU A 103 -7.79 6.24 -37.67
N LEU A 104 -7.02 7.21 -37.22
CA LEU A 104 -6.29 8.14 -38.10
C LEU A 104 -5.05 7.51 -38.73
N PHE A 105 -4.35 6.65 -38.02
CA PHE A 105 -3.04 6.19 -38.44
C PHE A 105 -3.01 4.72 -38.93
N LEU A 106 -4.07 3.93 -38.70
CA LEU A 106 -4.11 2.55 -39.14
C LEU A 106 -4.90 2.41 -40.45
N PRO A 107 -4.44 1.51 -41.36
CA PRO A 107 -5.22 1.13 -42.55
C PRO A 107 -6.57 0.48 -42.15
N GLU A 108 -7.60 0.68 -42.96
CA GLU A 108 -8.97 0.22 -42.72
C GLU A 108 -9.06 -1.28 -42.40
N SER A 109 -8.23 -2.10 -43.05
CA SER A 109 -8.14 -3.56 -42.78
C SER A 109 -7.63 -3.91 -41.38
N LEU A 110 -6.92 -2.99 -40.71
CA LEU A 110 -6.39 -3.15 -39.37
C LEU A 110 -7.24 -2.41 -38.32
N GLN A 111 -7.99 -1.39 -38.72
CA GLN A 111 -8.93 -0.67 -37.83
C GLN A 111 -10.01 -1.59 -37.27
N LEU A 112 -10.60 -2.43 -38.12
CA LEU A 112 -11.60 -3.45 -37.71
C LEU A 112 -11.04 -4.48 -36.69
N ARG A 113 -9.72 -4.69 -36.71
CA ARG A 113 -9.04 -5.59 -35.77
C ARG A 113 -8.56 -4.86 -34.52
N ALA A 114 -8.28 -3.58 -34.62
CA ALA A 114 -7.78 -2.76 -33.53
C ALA A 114 -8.86 -2.23 -32.60
N ASN A 115 -10.06 -2.00 -33.13
CA ASN A 115 -11.20 -1.48 -32.40
C ASN A 115 -12.31 -2.55 -32.38
N PRO A 116 -12.37 -3.40 -31.34
CA PRO A 116 -13.60 -4.09 -30.99
C PRO A 116 -14.72 -3.07 -30.79
N GLU A 117 -15.96 -3.51 -30.81
CA GLU A 117 -17.10 -2.63 -30.56
C GLU A 117 -16.75 -1.70 -29.38
N TYR A 118 -16.92 -0.40 -29.56
CA TYR A 118 -16.49 0.63 -28.56
C TYR A 118 -16.92 0.26 -27.14
N ALA A 119 -18.13 -0.34 -27.00
CA ALA A 119 -18.65 -0.78 -25.72
C ALA A 119 -17.78 -1.83 -25.03
N GLU A 120 -17.25 -2.81 -25.77
CA GLU A 120 -16.38 -3.87 -25.21
C GLU A 120 -15.03 -3.28 -24.75
N SER A 121 -14.46 -2.36 -25.52
CA SER A 121 -13.20 -1.68 -25.17
C SER A 121 -13.33 -0.83 -23.91
N TYR A 122 -14.41 -0.05 -23.78
CA TYR A 122 -14.68 0.71 -22.57
C TYR A 122 -14.92 -0.19 -21.37
N PHE A 123 -15.70 -1.26 -21.54
CA PHE A 123 -15.97 -2.21 -20.46
C PHE A 123 -14.69 -2.88 -19.96
N ALA A 124 -13.84 -3.38 -20.86
CA ALA A 124 -12.55 -3.97 -20.51
C ALA A 124 -11.63 -2.94 -19.80
N SER A 125 -11.62 -1.69 -20.27
CA SER A 125 -10.82 -0.62 -19.69
C SER A 125 -11.25 -0.23 -18.28
N TYR A 126 -12.57 -0.12 -18.03
CA TYR A 126 -13.09 0.14 -16.70
C TYR A 126 -12.94 -1.05 -15.76
N PHE A 127 -13.05 -2.28 -16.26
CA PHE A 127 -12.74 -3.48 -15.48
C PHE A 127 -11.26 -3.49 -15.07
N MET A 128 -10.35 -3.18 -16.00
CA MET A 128 -8.92 -3.04 -15.72
C MET A 128 -8.64 -1.94 -14.68
N LEU A 129 -9.32 -0.79 -14.80
CA LEU A 129 -9.24 0.28 -13.80
C LEU A 129 -9.59 -0.23 -12.40
N LEU A 130 -10.69 -0.96 -12.25
CA LEU A 130 -11.12 -1.50 -10.97
C LEU A 130 -10.09 -2.50 -10.41
N ALA A 131 -9.56 -3.39 -11.26
CA ALA A 131 -8.55 -4.37 -10.86
C ALA A 131 -7.26 -3.69 -10.38
N VAL A 132 -6.71 -2.78 -11.18
CA VAL A 132 -5.48 -2.05 -10.83
C VAL A 132 -5.67 -1.20 -9.57
N SER A 133 -6.76 -0.44 -9.50
CA SER A 133 -7.05 0.39 -8.32
C SER A 133 -7.24 -0.46 -7.07
N GLY A 134 -7.91 -1.60 -7.18
CA GLY A 134 -8.10 -2.55 -6.08
C GLY A 134 -6.77 -3.11 -5.57
N ILE A 135 -5.85 -3.46 -6.47
CA ILE A 135 -4.51 -3.94 -6.11
C ILE A 135 -3.74 -2.85 -5.35
N TYR A 136 -3.69 -1.62 -5.87
CA TYR A 136 -2.96 -0.52 -5.22
C TYR A 136 -3.55 -0.16 -3.85
N GLU A 137 -4.88 -0.08 -3.71
CA GLU A 137 -5.52 0.19 -2.40
C GLU A 137 -5.30 -0.97 -1.41
N SER A 138 -5.42 -2.23 -1.86
CA SER A 138 -5.19 -3.40 -1.01
C SER A 138 -3.76 -3.46 -0.49
N MET A 139 -2.77 -3.26 -1.36
CA MET A 139 -1.35 -3.25 -0.97
C MET A 139 -1.03 -2.11 -0.02
N ARG A 140 -1.58 -0.93 -0.27
CA ARG A 140 -1.43 0.20 0.63
C ARG A 140 -2.08 -0.06 1.99
N PHE A 141 -3.30 -0.57 2.00
CA PHE A 141 -3.99 -0.93 3.25
C PHE A 141 -3.18 -1.95 4.05
N PHE A 142 -2.66 -2.97 3.38
CA PHE A 142 -1.81 -3.98 4.02
C PHE A 142 -0.54 -3.37 4.64
N THR A 143 0.11 -2.46 3.93
CA THR A 143 1.30 -1.77 4.45
C THR A 143 0.97 -0.92 5.69
N LEU A 144 -0.11 -0.14 5.64
CA LEU A 144 -0.55 0.67 6.77
C LEU A 144 -0.99 -0.19 7.96
N TRP A 145 -1.68 -1.28 7.71
CA TRP A 145 -2.09 -2.23 8.76
C TRP A 145 -0.87 -2.86 9.44
N LYS A 146 0.12 -3.28 8.64
CA LYS A 146 1.36 -3.86 9.17
C LYS A 146 2.13 -2.86 10.05
N THR A 147 2.26 -1.60 9.62
CA THR A 147 2.93 -0.57 10.44
C THR A 147 2.17 -0.29 11.73
N ALA A 148 0.85 -0.17 11.68
CA ALA A 148 0.02 0.04 12.87
C ALA A 148 0.11 -1.14 13.86
N LEU A 149 0.21 -2.38 13.35
CA LEU A 149 0.41 -3.57 14.20
C LEU A 149 1.75 -3.51 14.92
N LEU A 150 2.83 -3.19 14.20
CA LEU A 150 4.17 -3.06 14.78
C LEU A 150 4.25 -1.94 15.82
N GLU A 151 3.64 -0.79 15.56
CA GLU A 151 3.56 0.32 16.52
C GLU A 151 2.81 -0.09 17.79
N LYS A 152 1.70 -0.84 17.64
CA LYS A 152 0.95 -1.38 18.78
C LYS A 152 1.80 -2.35 19.62
N GLU A 153 2.52 -3.27 18.98
CA GLU A 153 3.40 -4.21 19.67
C GLU A 153 4.51 -3.48 20.43
N GLN A 154 5.15 -2.48 19.82
CA GLN A 154 6.17 -1.66 20.47
C GLN A 154 5.62 -0.88 21.68
N ALA A 155 4.44 -0.31 21.53
CA ALA A 155 3.78 0.39 22.64
C ALA A 155 3.44 -0.54 23.81
N GLU A 156 2.99 -1.76 23.53
CA GLU A 156 2.71 -2.78 24.56
C GLU A 156 3.98 -3.23 25.27
N GLN A 157 5.06 -3.48 24.52
CA GLN A 157 6.37 -3.81 25.10
C GLN A 157 6.89 -2.68 25.99
N ALA A 158 6.81 -1.43 25.54
CA ALA A 158 7.21 -0.27 26.34
C ALA A 158 6.38 -0.13 27.62
N ARG A 159 5.07 -0.39 27.53
CA ARG A 159 4.18 -0.39 28.68
C ARG A 159 4.55 -1.47 29.70
N LEU A 160 4.78 -2.70 29.25
CA LEU A 160 5.20 -3.81 30.13
C LEU A 160 6.54 -3.53 30.78
N ALA A 161 7.53 -3.02 30.02
CA ALA A 161 8.83 -2.62 30.56
C ALA A 161 8.68 -1.54 31.66
N GLY A 162 7.85 -0.53 31.41
CA GLY A 162 7.56 0.51 32.41
C GLY A 162 6.85 -0.02 33.66
N GLN A 163 5.95 -1.00 33.53
CA GLN A 163 5.31 -1.65 34.67
C GLN A 163 6.32 -2.47 35.48
N LEU A 164 7.23 -3.21 34.83
CA LEU A 164 8.29 -3.97 35.51
C LEU A 164 9.26 -3.05 36.24
N GLU A 165 9.64 -1.92 35.63
CA GLU A 165 10.50 -0.92 36.26
C GLU A 165 9.81 -0.27 37.46
N GLY A 166 8.52 0.03 37.32
CA GLY A 166 7.69 0.54 38.43
C GLY A 166 7.63 -0.43 39.62
N LEU A 167 7.41 -1.73 39.34
CA LEU A 167 7.43 -2.78 40.37
C LEU A 167 8.82 -2.91 41.02
N ARG A 168 9.88 -2.88 40.20
CA ARG A 168 11.27 -2.94 40.73
C ARG A 168 11.60 -1.75 41.62
N ASN A 169 11.07 -0.57 41.30
CA ASN A 169 11.28 0.65 42.09
C ASN A 169 10.47 0.66 43.39
N GLN A 170 9.39 -0.12 43.51
CA GLN A 170 8.63 -0.27 44.77
C GLN A 170 9.49 -1.01 45.83
N VAL A 171 10.37 -1.90 45.41
CA VAL A 171 11.38 -2.46 46.28
C VAL A 171 12.57 -1.51 46.21
N ASN A 172 12.65 -0.53 47.14
CA ASN A 172 13.77 0.40 47.19
C ASN A 172 15.08 -0.38 47.37
N PRO A 173 15.89 -0.57 46.30
CA PRO A 173 17.07 -1.45 46.40
C PRO A 173 18.09 -0.88 47.37
N HIS A 174 18.19 0.43 47.49
CA HIS A 174 19.10 1.08 48.44
C HIS A 174 18.68 0.84 49.89
N PHE A 175 17.37 0.88 50.18
CA PHE A 175 16.87 0.52 51.51
C PHE A 175 17.16 -0.94 51.83
N LEU A 176 16.93 -1.85 50.89
CA LEU A 176 17.19 -3.28 51.06
C LEU A 176 18.68 -3.56 51.34
N PHE A 177 19.56 -2.99 50.52
CA PHE A 177 21.01 -3.13 50.74
C PHE A 177 21.47 -2.55 52.08
N ASN A 178 20.97 -1.37 52.47
CA ASN A 178 21.31 -0.77 53.73
C ASN A 178 20.78 -1.59 54.91
N SER A 179 19.56 -2.12 54.81
CA SER A 179 18.97 -2.98 55.84
C SER A 179 19.72 -4.30 55.98
N LEU A 180 20.11 -4.94 54.87
CA LEU A 180 20.94 -6.15 54.87
C LEU A 180 22.35 -5.90 55.46
N ASN A 181 23.01 -4.79 55.12
CA ASN A 181 24.28 -4.42 55.68
C ASN A 181 24.20 -4.18 57.21
N THR A 182 23.16 -3.48 57.65
CA THR A 182 22.90 -3.28 59.07
C THR A 182 22.69 -4.59 59.81
N LEU A 183 21.92 -5.50 59.21
CA LEU A 183 21.67 -6.84 59.75
C LEU A 183 22.97 -7.67 59.86
N THR A 184 23.80 -7.61 58.80
CA THR A 184 25.09 -8.34 58.78
C THR A 184 26.05 -7.87 59.90
N TYR A 185 25.96 -6.59 60.28
CA TYR A 185 26.73 -6.03 61.40
C TYR A 185 26.11 -6.42 62.76
N LEU A 186 24.75 -6.38 62.88
CA LEU A 186 24.08 -6.66 64.16
C LEU A 186 24.13 -8.15 64.57
N ILE A 187 24.13 -9.10 63.60
CA ILE A 187 24.12 -10.54 63.90
C ILE A 187 25.28 -10.97 64.80
N PRO A 188 26.57 -10.62 64.54
CA PRO A 188 27.67 -11.03 65.37
C PRO A 188 27.80 -10.21 66.68
N GLU A 189 27.38 -8.95 66.71
CA GLU A 189 27.62 -8.06 67.85
C GLU A 189 26.42 -8.01 68.81
N GLU A 190 25.18 -7.98 68.32
CA GLU A 190 23.95 -7.85 69.13
C GLU A 190 22.84 -8.76 68.58
N PRO A 191 22.89 -10.11 68.73
CA PRO A 191 21.93 -11.04 68.11
C PRO A 191 20.47 -10.82 68.51
N GLU A 192 20.19 -10.41 69.73
CA GLU A 192 18.82 -10.07 70.17
C GLU A 192 18.26 -8.82 69.51
N ARG A 193 19.11 -7.90 69.12
CA ARG A 193 18.75 -6.68 68.37
C ARG A 193 18.54 -6.95 66.90
N ALA A 194 19.31 -7.89 66.34
CA ALA A 194 19.12 -8.34 64.96
C ALA A 194 17.75 -9.00 64.75
N VAL A 195 17.29 -9.83 65.69
CA VAL A 195 15.96 -10.47 65.66
C VAL A 195 14.80 -9.42 65.74
N ARG A 196 15.01 -8.34 66.48
CA ARG A 196 14.00 -7.25 66.55
C ARG A 196 13.99 -6.32 65.34
N PHE A 197 15.05 -6.34 64.55
CA PHE A 197 15.18 -5.53 63.35
C PHE A 197 14.46 -6.15 62.15
N VAL A 198 14.32 -7.48 62.07
CA VAL A 198 13.57 -8.22 61.04
C VAL A 198 12.11 -8.25 61.34
#